data_8511edc92ce2e00b5a7973d487f6b961
#
_entry.id   8511edc92ce2e00b5a7973d487f6b961
#
_cell.length_a   1.000
_cell.length_b   1.000
_cell.length_c   1.000
_cell.angle_alpha   90.00
_cell.angle_beta   90.00
_cell.angle_gamma   90.00
#
_symmetry.space_group_name_H-M   'P 1'
#
loop_
_entity.id
_entity.type
_entity.pdbx_description
1 polymer ?
#
loop_
_entity_poly.entity_id
_entity_poly.type
_entity_poly.pdbx_seq_one_letter_code
_entity_poly.pdbx_strand_id
1 'polypeptide(L)'
;MVDYSINEKMIIVQYVIKKYENEETVIKKLRSVLPEKDIQRSIDTLIGTQKVRRIGPEVIQNNESHTELPELPDNLKSIINQL
;
A
#
# COMPACT_ATOMS: atom_id res chain seq x y z
N MET A 1 6.14 17.01 9.60
CA MET A 1 5.75 15.62 9.28
C MET A 1 4.26 15.57 9.03
N VAL A 2 3.85 14.93 7.94
CA VAL A 2 2.43 14.81 7.60
C VAL A 2 1.89 13.51 8.19
N ASP A 3 0.84 13.63 8.99
CA ASP A 3 0.17 12.45 9.53
C ASP A 3 -0.96 12.04 8.59
N TYR A 4 -1.01 10.76 8.25
CA TYR A 4 -2.06 10.20 7.42
C TYR A 4 -3.03 9.40 8.29
N SER A 5 -4.32 9.44 7.96
CA SER A 5 -5.30 8.58 8.60
C SER A 5 -5.03 7.11 8.23
N ILE A 6 -5.65 6.20 8.97
CA ILE A 6 -5.53 4.76 8.68
C ILE A 6 -5.98 4.47 7.25
N ASN A 7 -7.10 5.06 6.81
CA ASN A 7 -7.58 4.88 5.44
C ASN A 7 -6.60 5.42 4.41
N GLU A 8 -6.03 6.58 4.66
CA GLU A 8 -5.05 7.18 3.75
C GLU A 8 -3.80 6.31 3.63
N LYS A 9 -3.32 5.77 4.76
CA LYS A 9 -2.17 4.87 4.75
C LYS A 9 -2.45 3.62 3.90
N MET A 10 -3.64 3.04 4.05
CA MET A 10 -4.01 1.87 3.26
C MET A 10 -4.11 2.18 1.77
N ILE A 11 -4.65 3.33 1.41
CA ILE A 11 -4.73 3.77 0.02
C ILE A 11 -3.33 3.91 -0.57
N ILE A 12 -2.43 4.58 0.14
CA ILE A 12 -1.05 4.76 -0.29
C ILE A 12 -0.38 3.41 -0.52
N VAL A 13 -0.52 2.50 0.44
CA VAL A 13 0.09 1.17 0.36
C VAL A 13 -0.44 0.40 -0.84
N GLN A 14 -1.76 0.43 -1.07
CA GLN A 14 -2.36 -0.29 -2.20
C GLN A 14 -1.86 0.23 -3.55
N TYR A 15 -1.71 1.54 -3.71
CA TYR A 15 -1.22 2.10 -4.97
C TYR A 15 0.26 1.80 -5.19
N VAL A 16 1.06 1.76 -4.15
CA VAL A 16 2.47 1.39 -4.26
C VAL A 16 2.60 -0.10 -4.58
N ILE A 17 1.75 -0.94 -3.99
CA ILE A 17 1.71 -2.37 -4.34
C ILE A 17 1.39 -2.55 -5.81
N LYS A 18 0.45 -1.77 -6.36
CA LYS A 18 0.11 -1.85 -7.77
C LYS A 18 1.31 -1.50 -8.66
N LYS A 19 2.14 -0.57 -8.23
CA LYS A 19 3.32 -0.14 -9.02
C LYS A 19 4.43 -1.20 -9.04
N TYR A 20 4.66 -1.87 -7.92
CA TYR A 20 5.87 -2.69 -7.76
C TYR A 20 5.59 -4.17 -7.57
N GLU A 21 4.49 -4.54 -6.96
CA GLU A 21 4.08 -5.93 -6.73
C GLU A 21 5.14 -6.79 -6.02
N ASN A 22 6.03 -6.16 -5.27
CA ASN A 22 7.08 -6.82 -4.51
C ASN A 22 7.10 -6.21 -3.11
N GLU A 23 6.94 -7.06 -2.08
CA GLU A 23 6.80 -6.61 -0.70
C GLU A 23 8.01 -5.81 -0.22
N GLU A 24 9.21 -6.31 -0.49
CA GLU A 24 10.43 -5.63 -0.05
C GLU A 24 10.56 -4.26 -0.71
N THR A 25 10.29 -4.16 -2.00
CA THR A 25 10.34 -2.90 -2.73
C THR A 25 9.29 -1.92 -2.21
N VAL A 26 8.08 -2.42 -1.97
CA VAL A 26 6.98 -1.61 -1.43
C VAL A 26 7.37 -1.02 -0.08
N ILE A 27 7.89 -1.84 0.82
CA ILE A 27 8.32 -1.39 2.15
C ILE A 27 9.43 -0.34 2.01
N LYS A 28 10.42 -0.62 1.17
CA LYS A 28 11.56 0.26 0.96
C LYS A 28 11.11 1.64 0.45
N LYS A 29 10.19 1.66 -0.51
CA LYS A 29 9.66 2.92 -1.04
C LYS A 29 8.83 3.67 -0.02
N LEU A 30 8.02 2.97 0.74
CA LEU A 30 7.13 3.59 1.71
C LEU A 30 7.85 4.13 2.95
N ARG A 31 9.05 3.66 3.24
CA ARG A 31 9.83 4.15 4.40
C ARG A 31 10.07 5.65 4.35
N SER A 32 10.05 6.24 3.18
CA SER A 32 10.26 7.69 3.05
C SER A 32 9.05 8.51 3.51
N VAL A 33 7.87 7.90 3.62
CA VAL A 33 6.64 8.61 3.97
C VAL A 33 5.91 8.04 5.17
N LEU A 34 6.15 6.78 5.53
CA LEU A 34 5.45 6.12 6.63
C LEU A 34 6.45 5.37 7.53
N PRO A 35 6.18 5.30 8.85
CA PRO A 35 6.96 4.43 9.72
C PRO A 35 6.80 2.96 9.31
N GLU A 36 7.86 2.18 9.45
CA GLU A 36 7.84 0.77 9.05
C GLU A 36 6.73 -0.02 9.75
N LYS A 37 6.46 0.29 11.02
CA LYS A 37 5.38 -0.32 11.79
C LYS A 37 4.04 -0.12 11.10
N ASP A 38 3.77 1.09 10.61
CA ASP A 38 2.51 1.41 9.93
C ASP A 38 2.42 0.71 8.57
N ILE A 39 3.55 0.63 7.86
CA ILE A 39 3.62 -0.07 6.57
C ILE A 39 3.25 -1.54 6.77
N GLN A 40 3.90 -2.19 7.73
CA GLN A 40 3.68 -3.62 7.99
C GLN A 40 2.24 -3.88 8.43
N ARG A 41 1.72 -3.03 9.32
CA ARG A 41 0.34 -3.16 9.79
C ARG A 41 -0.66 -3.00 8.65
N SER A 42 -0.42 -2.05 7.75
CA SER A 42 -1.29 -1.82 6.60
C SER A 42 -1.29 -3.02 5.65
N ILE A 43 -0.10 -3.56 5.36
CA ILE A 43 0.01 -4.75 4.51
C ILE A 43 -0.72 -5.93 5.15
N ASP A 44 -0.50 -6.17 6.44
CA ASP A 44 -1.14 -7.28 7.16
C ASP A 44 -2.67 -7.13 7.16
N THR A 45 -3.17 -5.91 7.37
CA THR A 45 -4.61 -5.64 7.36
C THR A 45 -5.19 -5.86 5.97
N LEU A 46 -4.49 -5.40 4.93
CA LEU A 46 -4.95 -5.58 3.54
C LEU A 46 -4.99 -7.05 3.15
N ILE A 47 -4.01 -7.84 3.58
CA ILE A 47 -4.01 -9.29 3.34
C ILE A 47 -5.13 -9.95 4.12
N GLY A 48 -5.30 -9.58 5.39
CA GLY A 48 -6.34 -10.15 6.25
C GLY A 48 -7.75 -9.85 5.77
N THR A 49 -7.96 -8.72 5.11
CA THR A 49 -9.28 -8.36 4.54
C THR A 49 -9.44 -8.77 3.08
N GLN A 50 -8.47 -9.50 2.53
CA GLN A 50 -8.47 -10.03 1.15
C GLN A 50 -8.42 -8.94 0.07
N LYS A 51 -8.00 -7.74 0.42
CA LYS A 51 -7.80 -6.67 -0.57
C LYS A 51 -6.46 -6.81 -1.29
N VAL A 52 -5.52 -7.52 -0.66
CA VAL A 52 -4.20 -7.84 -1.22
C VAL A 52 -3.97 -9.33 -1.06
N ARG A 53 -3.35 -9.96 -2.04
CA ARG A 53 -3.00 -11.38 -2.03
C ARG A 53 -1.50 -11.57 -2.02
N ARG A 54 -1.03 -12.51 -1.24
CA ARG A 54 0.38 -12.95 -1.30
C ARG A 54 0.47 -14.09 -2.31
N ILE A 55 1.20 -13.87 -3.39
CA ILE A 55 1.31 -14.85 -4.49
C ILE A 55 2.59 -15.69 -4.35
N GLY A 56 3.62 -15.11 -3.76
CA GLY A 56 4.88 -15.80 -3.52
C GLY A 56 5.57 -15.24 -2.30
N PRO A 57 6.80 -15.70 -1.98
CA PRO A 57 7.48 -15.27 -0.77
C PRO A 57 7.63 -13.76 -0.65
N GLU A 58 7.82 -13.07 -1.78
CA GLU A 58 8.00 -11.62 -1.80
C GLU A 58 7.04 -10.92 -2.76
N VAL A 59 6.11 -11.67 -3.35
CA VAL A 59 5.19 -11.10 -4.35
C VAL A 59 3.83 -10.88 -3.75
N ILE A 60 3.38 -9.63 -3.74
CA ILE A 60 2.06 -9.26 -3.27
C ILE A 60 1.36 -8.44 -4.37
N GLN A 61 0.06 -8.66 -4.53
CA GLN A 61 -0.74 -8.00 -5.55
C GLN A 61 -2.07 -7.58 -4.96
N ASN A 62 -2.62 -6.48 -5.47
CA ASN A 62 -3.99 -6.11 -5.17
C ASN A 62 -4.94 -7.17 -5.73
N ASN A 63 -5.93 -7.54 -4.93
CA ASN A 63 -6.94 -8.52 -5.33
C ASN A 63 -8.07 -7.82 -6.06
N GLU A 64 -7.80 -7.31 -7.26
CA GLU A 64 -8.75 -6.52 -8.03
C GLU A 64 -9.96 -7.32 -8.52
N SER A 65 -9.86 -8.64 -8.53
CA SER A 65 -11.01 -9.50 -8.84
C SER A 65 -12.01 -9.58 -7.69
N HIS A 66 -11.57 -9.26 -6.48
CA HIS A 66 -12.39 -9.30 -5.27
C HIS A 66 -12.84 -7.90 -4.84
N THR A 67 -11.91 -6.94 -4.88
CA THR A 67 -12.20 -5.55 -4.51
C THR A 67 -11.54 -4.60 -5.50
N GLU A 68 -12.20 -3.49 -5.80
CA GLU A 68 -11.59 -2.45 -6.62
C GLU A 68 -10.64 -1.60 -5.80
N LEU A 69 -9.63 -1.02 -6.45
CA LEU A 69 -8.79 -0.03 -5.80
C LEU A 69 -9.63 1.17 -5.42
N PRO A 70 -9.41 1.74 -4.21
CA PRO A 70 -10.12 2.94 -3.83
C PRO A 70 -9.73 4.11 -4.72
N GLU A 71 -10.63 5.09 -4.82
CA GLU A 71 -10.35 6.32 -5.55
C GLU A 71 -9.17 7.03 -4.88
N LEU A 72 -8.23 7.54 -5.68
CA LEU A 72 -7.05 8.22 -5.17
C LEU A 72 -7.37 9.69 -4.89
N PRO A 73 -7.36 10.12 -3.61
CA PRO A 73 -7.57 11.52 -3.27
C PRO A 73 -6.47 12.42 -3.87
N ASP A 74 -6.82 13.63 -4.22
CA ASP A 74 -5.88 14.58 -4.82
C ASP A 74 -4.67 14.85 -3.92
N ASN A 75 -4.88 14.92 -2.62
CA ASN A 75 -3.79 15.16 -1.67
C ASN A 75 -2.78 14.02 -1.60
N LEU A 76 -3.13 12.84 -2.09
CA LEU A 76 -2.22 11.68 -2.09
C LEU A 76 -1.55 11.45 -3.45
N LYS A 77 -2.07 12.04 -4.53
CA LYS A 77 -1.52 11.84 -5.87
C LYS A 77 -0.05 12.23 -5.98
N SER A 78 0.31 13.35 -5.40
CA SER A 78 1.69 13.84 -5.45
C SER A 78 2.65 12.87 -4.78
N ILE A 79 2.26 12.33 -3.63
CA ILE A 79 3.07 11.39 -2.88
C ILE A 79 3.23 10.09 -3.65
N ILE A 80 2.13 9.55 -4.18
CA ILE A 80 2.14 8.32 -4.96
C ILE A 80 3.04 8.45 -6.19
N ASN A 81 2.99 9.60 -6.86
CA ASN A 81 3.81 9.84 -8.05
C ASN A 81 5.30 9.91 -7.73
N GLN A 82 5.67 10.26 -6.49
CA GLN A 82 7.07 10.31 -6.07
C GLN A 82 7.60 8.93 -5.64
N LEU A 83 6.74 8.01 -5.37
CA LEU A 83 7.12 6.66 -4.94
C LEU A 83 7.18 5.71 -6.13
#